data_223bee48f38f6e8c636550f9bffbff5d
#
_entry.id   223bee48f38f6e8c636550f9bffbff5d
#
_cell.length_a   1.000
_cell.length_b   1.000
_cell.length_c   1.000
_cell.angle_alpha   90.00
_cell.angle_beta   90.00
_cell.angle_gamma   90.00
#
_symmetry.space_group_name_H-M   'P 1'
#
loop_
_entity.id
_entity.type
_entity.pdbx_description
1 polymer ?
#
loop_
_entity_poly.entity_id
_entity_poly.type
_entity_poly.pdbx_seq_one_letter_code
_entity_poly.pdbx_strand_id
1 'polypeptide(L)'
;MKVMFVTNEYPPHIYGGAGVHVEYLSKELAKLMEVEVRSFHDQHYKDGNLTVEGTTPDASLFKGCPKELASPLKAFYNGLVFSGEGVDADIAHCHTWYAHFAGILAKMLYGIPLVVTVHSLEPLRPWKREQLGRGYDVSGWVEKTALEMADAVVAVSQSTKDDVLRLFPKIDPARVSIIYNGIDVNQYHEVEDASVLQKYGIRTDKPYVLFVGRMTRQKGLLYLLKAAAKLDADAQLVLCAGDADTPEMKAELEGLVASLKQSRSDVVWIPGMLSREETIALYSQAAVFCCPSIYEPFGIINLEAMACGTPVVASAVGGIKEVVVHGETGYLVDPELSDVAPHDPVDPDGFAQRLADAMNGLIRDPVAAKKMGQAGRRRVEKYFSWQSIAHQTKDLYQKILDAKTSE
;
A
#
# COMPACT_ATOMS: atom_id res chain seq x y z
N MET A 1 28.65 1.55 4.43
CA MET A 1 27.57 0.60 4.10
C MET A 1 26.76 1.17 2.94
N LYS A 2 26.59 0.36 1.90
CA LYS A 2 25.80 0.70 0.72
C LYS A 2 24.71 -0.35 0.53
N VAL A 3 23.47 0.06 0.35
CA VAL A 3 22.35 -0.83 0.03
C VAL A 3 21.87 -0.61 -1.40
N MET A 4 21.60 -1.72 -2.11
CA MET A 4 20.91 -1.71 -3.39
C MET A 4 19.42 -2.05 -3.17
N PHE A 5 18.54 -1.08 -3.34
CA PHE A 5 17.11 -1.30 -3.43
C PHE A 5 16.74 -1.77 -4.83
N VAL A 6 15.88 -2.77 -4.91
CA VAL A 6 15.28 -3.19 -6.17
C VAL A 6 13.76 -3.11 -6.06
N THR A 7 13.14 -2.40 -6.99
CA THR A 7 11.70 -2.14 -6.98
C THR A 7 11.14 -2.00 -8.39
N ASN A 8 9.84 -2.24 -8.55
CA ASN A 8 9.14 -1.94 -9.80
C ASN A 8 8.50 -0.55 -9.84
N GLU A 9 8.40 0.12 -8.69
CA GLU A 9 7.80 1.45 -8.54
C GLU A 9 8.79 2.40 -7.90
N TYR A 10 9.02 3.55 -8.55
CA TYR A 10 9.78 4.66 -7.99
C TYR A 10 9.35 5.97 -8.67
N PRO A 11 9.41 7.14 -8.00
CA PRO A 11 8.98 8.40 -8.63
C PRO A 11 9.63 8.65 -9.99
N PRO A 12 8.89 9.15 -11.00
CA PRO A 12 7.47 9.55 -10.94
C PRO A 12 6.47 8.41 -11.13
N HIS A 13 6.91 7.17 -11.27
CA HIS A 13 6.09 6.00 -11.61
C HIS A 13 5.69 5.23 -10.36
N ILE A 14 4.82 5.83 -9.54
CA ILE A 14 4.23 5.21 -8.35
C ILE A 14 2.74 5.00 -8.57
N TYR A 15 2.24 3.80 -8.25
CA TYR A 15 0.81 3.50 -8.30
C TYR A 15 0.29 2.79 -7.04
N GLY A 16 1.16 2.50 -6.08
CA GLY A 16 0.77 1.79 -4.85
C GLY A 16 1.62 2.12 -3.63
N GLY A 17 1.20 1.60 -2.49
CA GLY A 17 1.88 1.83 -1.21
C GLY A 17 3.32 1.32 -1.15
N ALA A 18 3.68 0.32 -1.96
CA ALA A 18 5.06 -0.16 -2.03
C ALA A 18 6.00 0.89 -2.63
N GLY A 19 5.58 1.58 -3.70
CA GLY A 19 6.35 2.67 -4.29
C GLY A 19 6.51 3.86 -3.34
N VAL A 20 5.44 4.22 -2.61
CA VAL A 20 5.50 5.24 -1.56
C VAL A 20 6.50 4.84 -0.47
N HIS A 21 6.45 3.59 0.00
CA HIS A 21 7.41 3.09 0.99
C HIS A 21 8.86 3.22 0.51
N VAL A 22 9.16 2.77 -0.71
CA VAL A 22 10.53 2.80 -1.25
C VAL A 22 11.01 4.25 -1.43
N GLU A 23 10.15 5.15 -1.90
CA GLU A 23 10.47 6.58 -2.06
C GLU A 23 10.95 7.18 -0.74
N TYR A 24 10.14 7.08 0.31
CA TYR A 24 10.46 7.73 1.58
C TYR A 24 11.59 7.03 2.33
N LEU A 25 11.58 5.69 2.36
CA LEU A 25 12.62 4.94 3.04
C LEU A 25 13.99 5.16 2.40
N SER A 26 14.10 5.17 1.06
CA SER A 26 15.38 5.40 0.38
C SER A 26 15.94 6.80 0.66
N LYS A 27 15.06 7.83 0.66
CA LYS A 27 15.45 9.21 1.00
C LYS A 27 15.92 9.35 2.45
N GLU A 28 15.24 8.72 3.40
CA GLU A 28 15.65 8.77 4.81
C GLU A 28 16.92 7.94 5.08
N LEU A 29 17.05 6.77 4.44
CA LEU A 29 18.28 5.99 4.55
C LEU A 29 19.48 6.70 3.91
N ALA A 30 19.29 7.46 2.83
CA ALA A 30 20.36 8.21 2.19
C ALA A 30 20.96 9.31 3.10
N LYS A 31 20.26 9.73 4.14
CA LYS A 31 20.81 10.59 5.19
C LYS A 31 21.78 9.84 6.14
N LEU A 32 21.74 8.50 6.13
CA LEU A 32 22.45 7.64 7.07
C LEU A 32 23.54 6.77 6.41
N MET A 33 23.44 6.52 5.08
CA MET A 33 24.30 5.63 4.33
C MET A 33 24.13 5.82 2.82
N GLU A 34 24.91 5.12 2.01
CA GLU A 34 24.73 5.11 0.55
C GLU A 34 23.54 4.21 0.14
N VAL A 35 22.69 4.71 -0.74
CA VAL A 35 21.51 4.01 -1.26
C VAL A 35 21.52 4.10 -2.78
N GLU A 36 21.49 2.94 -3.42
CA GLU A 36 21.28 2.80 -4.86
C GLU A 36 19.91 2.17 -5.08
N VAL A 37 19.03 2.83 -5.84
CA VAL A 37 17.72 2.30 -6.21
C VAL A 37 17.77 1.88 -7.66
N ARG A 38 17.59 0.58 -7.93
CA ARG A 38 17.36 0.03 -9.26
C ARG A 38 15.88 -0.19 -9.46
N SER A 39 15.30 0.55 -10.39
CA SER A 39 13.86 0.54 -10.60
C SER A 39 13.48 0.28 -12.05
N PHE A 40 12.22 -0.08 -12.27
CA PHE A 40 11.65 -0.12 -13.60
C PHE A 40 11.48 1.31 -14.13
N HIS A 41 11.29 1.45 -15.46
CA HIS A 41 11.18 2.74 -16.19
C HIS A 41 12.53 3.43 -16.41
N ASP A 42 12.53 4.72 -16.67
CA ASP A 42 13.65 5.46 -17.28
C ASP A 42 14.23 6.57 -16.39
N GLN A 43 13.91 6.56 -15.08
CA GLN A 43 14.42 7.58 -14.18
C GLN A 43 15.91 7.37 -13.84
N HIS A 44 16.70 8.42 -14.00
CA HIS A 44 18.13 8.45 -13.65
C HIS A 44 18.46 9.76 -12.96
N TYR A 45 18.89 9.70 -11.69
CA TYR A 45 19.41 10.87 -11.00
C TYR A 45 20.26 10.49 -9.79
N LYS A 46 21.01 11.48 -9.29
CA LYS A 46 21.77 11.37 -8.05
C LYS A 46 21.49 12.58 -7.17
N ASP A 47 21.24 12.32 -5.88
CA ASP A 47 21.04 13.34 -4.85
C ASP A 47 21.77 12.90 -3.56
N GLY A 48 22.93 13.51 -3.31
CA GLY A 48 23.79 13.15 -2.19
C GLY A 48 24.20 11.67 -2.24
N ASN A 49 23.80 10.90 -1.23
CA ASN A 49 24.04 9.46 -1.10
C ASN A 49 22.97 8.60 -1.79
N LEU A 50 21.96 9.20 -2.41
CA LEU A 50 20.93 8.49 -3.16
C LEU A 50 21.26 8.50 -4.65
N THR A 51 21.40 7.32 -5.24
CA THR A 51 21.50 7.14 -6.70
C THR A 51 20.30 6.34 -7.17
N VAL A 52 19.65 6.77 -8.26
CA VAL A 52 18.50 6.09 -8.86
C VAL A 52 18.81 5.75 -10.29
N GLU A 53 18.69 4.46 -10.61
CA GLU A 53 18.94 3.91 -11.94
C GLU A 53 17.72 3.11 -12.40
N GLY A 54 17.07 3.62 -13.45
CA GLY A 54 15.90 3.01 -14.05
C GLY A 54 16.25 2.17 -15.28
N THR A 55 15.52 1.08 -15.49
CA THR A 55 15.66 0.25 -16.70
C THR A 55 14.32 0.01 -17.34
N THR A 56 14.20 0.39 -18.61
CA THR A 56 13.03 0.11 -19.44
C THR A 56 13.37 -1.02 -20.41
N PRO A 57 12.67 -2.17 -20.33
CA PRO A 57 12.88 -3.26 -21.28
C PRO A 57 12.54 -2.81 -22.72
N ASP A 58 13.34 -3.27 -23.69
CA ASP A 58 12.99 -3.10 -25.09
C ASP A 58 11.65 -3.81 -25.40
N ALA A 59 10.65 -3.03 -25.78
CA ALA A 59 9.31 -3.52 -26.07
C ALA A 59 9.29 -4.57 -27.20
N SER A 60 10.28 -4.55 -28.09
CA SER A 60 10.39 -5.52 -29.19
C SER A 60 10.60 -6.96 -28.72
N LEU A 61 11.24 -7.15 -27.54
CA LEU A 61 11.49 -8.45 -26.93
C LEU A 61 10.19 -9.17 -26.51
N PHE A 62 9.12 -8.41 -26.30
CA PHE A 62 7.81 -8.93 -25.86
C PHE A 62 6.75 -8.87 -26.95
N LYS A 63 7.16 -8.60 -28.21
CA LYS A 63 6.26 -8.55 -29.37
C LYS A 63 5.66 -9.94 -29.62
N GLY A 64 4.33 -10.03 -29.51
CA GLY A 64 3.61 -11.31 -29.62
C GLY A 64 3.48 -12.09 -28.32
N CYS A 65 4.02 -11.59 -27.23
CA CYS A 65 3.76 -12.16 -25.90
C CYS A 65 2.29 -11.96 -25.49
N PRO A 66 1.60 -13.00 -24.96
CA PRO A 66 0.30 -12.82 -24.35
C PRO A 66 0.32 -11.74 -23.27
N LYS A 67 -0.70 -10.87 -23.24
CA LYS A 67 -0.74 -9.68 -22.38
C LYS A 67 -0.51 -10.02 -20.91
N GLU A 68 -1.09 -11.12 -20.44
CA GLU A 68 -1.00 -11.61 -19.06
C GLU A 68 0.41 -12.09 -18.67
N LEU A 69 1.24 -12.48 -19.64
CA LEU A 69 2.60 -12.95 -19.41
C LEU A 69 3.66 -11.83 -19.54
N ALA A 70 3.28 -10.69 -20.11
CA ALA A 70 4.23 -9.59 -20.33
C ALA A 70 4.84 -9.07 -19.01
N SER A 71 4.03 -8.97 -17.95
CA SER A 71 4.48 -8.47 -16.65
C SER A 71 5.54 -9.38 -15.99
N PRO A 72 5.33 -10.72 -15.85
CA PRO A 72 6.36 -11.61 -15.35
C PRO A 72 7.64 -11.61 -16.18
N LEU A 73 7.54 -11.61 -17.49
CA LEU A 73 8.72 -11.64 -18.36
C LEU A 73 9.54 -10.35 -18.27
N LYS A 74 8.88 -9.19 -18.15
CA LYS A 74 9.57 -7.92 -17.89
C LYS A 74 10.27 -7.90 -16.55
N ALA A 75 9.67 -8.48 -15.51
CA ALA A 75 10.30 -8.60 -14.20
C ALA A 75 11.58 -9.44 -14.26
N PHE A 76 11.59 -10.56 -14.97
CA PHE A 76 12.79 -11.36 -15.19
C PHE A 76 13.85 -10.63 -16.01
N TYR A 77 13.45 -9.96 -17.09
CA TYR A 77 14.36 -9.16 -17.91
C TYR A 77 15.08 -8.10 -17.05
N ASN A 78 14.33 -7.27 -16.31
CA ASN A 78 14.91 -6.26 -15.44
C ASN A 78 15.81 -6.88 -14.36
N GLY A 79 15.43 -8.04 -13.81
CA GLY A 79 16.26 -8.76 -12.86
C GLY A 79 17.61 -9.19 -13.44
N LEU A 80 17.63 -9.64 -14.70
CA LEU A 80 18.88 -9.97 -15.40
C LEU A 80 19.74 -8.72 -15.65
N VAL A 81 19.14 -7.62 -16.11
CA VAL A 81 19.85 -6.35 -16.36
C VAL A 81 20.44 -5.83 -15.05
N PHE A 82 19.65 -5.71 -14.00
CA PHE A 82 20.11 -5.20 -12.69
C PHE A 82 21.26 -6.01 -12.11
N SER A 83 21.30 -7.30 -12.39
CA SER A 83 22.39 -8.16 -11.91
C SER A 83 23.58 -8.21 -12.89
N GLY A 84 23.34 -7.97 -14.18
CA GLY A 84 24.36 -8.00 -15.22
C GLY A 84 25.24 -6.75 -15.28
N GLU A 85 24.75 -5.61 -14.82
CA GLU A 85 25.49 -4.32 -14.78
C GLU A 85 26.50 -4.24 -13.63
N GLY A 86 26.66 -5.32 -12.89
CA GLY A 86 27.49 -5.37 -11.68
C GLY A 86 26.74 -4.88 -10.44
N VAL A 87 27.07 -5.43 -9.30
CA VAL A 87 26.48 -5.07 -8.00
C VAL A 87 27.59 -4.69 -7.04
N ASP A 88 27.70 -3.41 -6.75
CA ASP A 88 28.58 -2.83 -5.76
C ASP A 88 27.75 -2.36 -4.56
N ALA A 89 27.29 -3.31 -3.75
CA ALA A 89 26.49 -3.05 -2.55
C ALA A 89 26.80 -4.10 -1.48
N ASP A 90 26.65 -3.71 -0.21
CA ASP A 90 26.79 -4.62 0.93
C ASP A 90 25.54 -5.47 1.13
N ILE A 91 24.36 -4.97 0.71
CA ILE A 91 23.07 -5.63 0.86
C ILE A 91 22.20 -5.37 -0.38
N ALA A 92 21.46 -6.40 -0.83
CA ALA A 92 20.35 -6.27 -1.77
C ALA A 92 19.02 -6.27 -0.99
N HIS A 93 18.19 -5.25 -1.16
CA HIS A 93 16.89 -5.15 -0.52
C HIS A 93 15.78 -5.04 -1.57
N CYS A 94 14.92 -6.05 -1.64
CA CYS A 94 13.88 -6.17 -2.65
C CYS A 94 12.50 -5.81 -2.12
N HIS A 95 11.71 -5.12 -2.96
CA HIS A 95 10.36 -4.71 -2.67
C HIS A 95 9.42 -5.23 -3.77
N THR A 96 8.40 -5.99 -3.37
CA THR A 96 7.46 -6.71 -4.24
C THR A 96 8.09 -7.85 -5.06
N TRP A 97 7.27 -8.81 -5.49
CA TRP A 97 7.74 -9.99 -6.24
C TRP A 97 8.41 -9.63 -7.58
N TYR A 98 8.11 -8.48 -8.16
CA TYR A 98 8.75 -8.00 -9.40
C TYR A 98 10.26 -7.84 -9.26
N ALA A 99 10.74 -7.51 -8.07
CA ALA A 99 12.14 -7.30 -7.77
C ALA A 99 12.86 -8.55 -7.24
N HIS A 100 12.12 -9.56 -6.80
CA HIS A 100 12.67 -10.71 -6.08
C HIS A 100 13.68 -11.50 -6.89
N PHE A 101 13.47 -11.62 -8.22
CA PHE A 101 14.42 -12.36 -9.07
C PHE A 101 15.78 -11.66 -9.11
N ALA A 102 15.84 -10.34 -9.18
CA ALA A 102 17.10 -9.59 -9.07
C ALA A 102 17.81 -9.84 -7.74
N GLY A 103 17.06 -9.86 -6.62
CA GLY A 103 17.62 -10.14 -5.30
C GLY A 103 18.19 -11.56 -5.18
N ILE A 104 17.49 -12.55 -5.74
CA ILE A 104 18.00 -13.94 -5.81
C ILE A 104 19.32 -13.98 -6.57
N LEU A 105 19.39 -13.34 -7.74
CA LEU A 105 20.63 -13.29 -8.54
C LEU A 105 21.74 -12.53 -7.82
N ALA A 106 21.44 -11.38 -7.19
CA ALA A 106 22.42 -10.63 -6.42
C ALA A 106 23.04 -11.49 -5.31
N LYS A 107 22.22 -12.21 -4.55
CA LYS A 107 22.71 -13.14 -3.52
C LYS A 107 23.57 -14.27 -4.10
N MET A 108 23.12 -14.90 -5.19
CA MET A 108 23.80 -16.08 -5.76
C MET A 108 25.09 -15.72 -6.50
N LEU A 109 25.11 -14.63 -7.26
CA LEU A 109 26.23 -14.26 -8.12
C LEU A 109 27.29 -13.42 -7.39
N TYR A 110 26.87 -12.57 -6.47
CA TYR A 110 27.79 -11.65 -5.76
C TYR A 110 27.98 -12.01 -4.28
N GLY A 111 27.22 -12.98 -3.77
CA GLY A 111 27.35 -13.43 -2.38
C GLY A 111 26.94 -12.38 -1.34
N ILE A 112 26.18 -11.36 -1.73
CA ILE A 112 25.68 -10.33 -0.79
C ILE A 112 24.37 -10.77 -0.12
N PRO A 113 24.11 -10.37 1.13
CA PRO A 113 22.86 -10.67 1.82
C PRO A 113 21.65 -10.13 1.09
N LEU A 114 20.57 -10.90 1.13
CA LEU A 114 19.27 -10.55 0.58
C LEU A 114 18.29 -10.21 1.71
N VAL A 115 17.72 -9.00 1.65
CA VAL A 115 16.59 -8.55 2.48
C VAL A 115 15.36 -8.44 1.60
N VAL A 116 14.21 -8.87 2.09
CA VAL A 116 12.93 -8.78 1.38
C VAL A 116 11.89 -8.09 2.26
N THR A 117 11.35 -6.94 1.82
CA THR A 117 10.17 -6.35 2.46
C THR A 117 8.89 -6.89 1.84
N VAL A 118 8.02 -7.43 2.68
CA VAL A 118 6.73 -7.98 2.30
C VAL A 118 5.66 -6.89 2.38
N HIS A 119 5.30 -6.35 1.20
CA HIS A 119 4.20 -5.39 1.06
C HIS A 119 2.85 -6.07 0.84
N SER A 120 2.84 -7.28 0.34
CA SER A 120 1.70 -8.17 0.17
C SER A 120 2.22 -9.57 -0.14
N LEU A 121 1.38 -10.58 0.02
CA LEU A 121 1.72 -11.97 -0.30
C LEU A 121 0.81 -12.49 -1.43
N GLU A 122 1.41 -13.05 -2.47
CA GLU A 122 0.67 -13.59 -3.62
C GLU A 122 -0.38 -14.64 -3.23
N PRO A 123 -0.11 -15.60 -2.30
CA PRO A 123 -1.12 -16.56 -1.88
C PRO A 123 -2.39 -15.95 -1.26
N LEU A 124 -2.29 -14.74 -0.71
CA LEU A 124 -3.42 -14.00 -0.14
C LEU A 124 -4.14 -13.09 -1.15
N ARG A 125 -3.76 -13.16 -2.41
CA ARG A 125 -4.28 -12.35 -3.51
C ARG A 125 -4.73 -13.22 -4.69
N PRO A 126 -5.58 -14.24 -4.48
CA PRO A 126 -5.93 -15.23 -5.52
C PRO A 126 -6.60 -14.59 -6.75
N TRP A 127 -7.27 -13.44 -6.59
CA TRP A 127 -7.84 -12.65 -7.69
C TRP A 127 -6.78 -12.11 -8.68
N LYS A 128 -5.49 -12.08 -8.30
CA LYS A 128 -4.40 -11.72 -9.22
C LYS A 128 -4.28 -12.69 -10.40
N ARG A 129 -4.79 -13.90 -10.27
CA ARG A 129 -4.86 -14.85 -11.39
C ARG A 129 -5.72 -14.33 -12.54
N GLU A 130 -6.74 -13.51 -12.27
CA GLU A 130 -7.55 -12.87 -13.31
C GLU A 130 -6.72 -11.90 -14.17
N GLN A 131 -5.70 -11.25 -13.57
CA GLN A 131 -4.82 -10.31 -14.25
C GLN A 131 -3.62 -10.98 -14.93
N LEU A 132 -3.02 -11.97 -14.26
CA LEU A 132 -1.73 -12.54 -14.63
C LEU A 132 -1.87 -13.91 -15.30
N GLY A 133 -3.07 -14.50 -15.32
CA GLY A 133 -3.26 -15.85 -15.83
C GLY A 133 -2.26 -16.84 -15.19
N ARG A 134 -1.52 -17.57 -16.02
CA ARG A 134 -0.44 -18.47 -15.56
C ARG A 134 0.81 -17.71 -15.04
N GLY A 135 0.93 -16.44 -15.34
CA GLY A 135 1.98 -15.60 -14.76
C GLY A 135 1.88 -15.48 -13.23
N TYR A 136 0.69 -15.71 -12.67
CA TYR A 136 0.50 -15.78 -11.21
C TYR A 136 1.27 -16.95 -10.57
N ASP A 137 1.42 -18.09 -11.28
CA ASP A 137 2.22 -19.21 -10.77
C ASP A 137 3.70 -18.85 -10.73
N VAL A 138 4.15 -18.01 -11.66
CA VAL A 138 5.54 -17.48 -11.70
C VAL A 138 5.76 -16.49 -10.56
N SER A 139 4.85 -15.53 -10.34
CA SER A 139 4.97 -14.57 -9.24
C SER A 139 5.03 -15.25 -7.87
N GLY A 140 4.15 -16.25 -7.65
CA GLY A 140 4.15 -17.05 -6.42
C GLY A 140 5.43 -17.88 -6.22
N TRP A 141 5.96 -18.47 -7.30
CA TRP A 141 7.23 -19.20 -7.24
C TRP A 141 8.42 -18.29 -6.89
N VAL A 142 8.54 -17.13 -7.53
CA VAL A 142 9.62 -16.18 -7.29
C VAL A 142 9.53 -15.61 -5.88
N GLU A 143 8.33 -15.22 -5.44
CA GLU A 143 8.09 -14.71 -4.08
C GLU A 143 8.53 -15.73 -3.04
N LYS A 144 8.03 -16.97 -3.13
CA LYS A 144 8.42 -18.05 -2.22
C LYS A 144 9.92 -18.26 -2.19
N THR A 145 10.54 -18.34 -3.36
CA THR A 145 12.00 -18.61 -3.47
C THR A 145 12.80 -17.48 -2.80
N ALA A 146 12.47 -16.23 -3.07
CA ALA A 146 13.15 -15.08 -2.48
C ALA A 146 13.01 -15.05 -0.96
N LEU A 147 11.79 -15.26 -0.44
CA LEU A 147 11.52 -15.27 0.99
C LEU A 147 12.26 -16.41 1.72
N GLU A 148 12.26 -17.62 1.16
CA GLU A 148 12.98 -18.77 1.75
C GLU A 148 14.50 -18.55 1.71
N MET A 149 15.05 -17.86 0.70
CA MET A 149 16.47 -17.55 0.54
C MET A 149 16.94 -16.30 1.28
N ALA A 150 16.03 -15.39 1.69
CA ALA A 150 16.37 -14.12 2.31
C ALA A 150 17.12 -14.32 3.64
N ASP A 151 18.15 -13.51 3.89
CA ASP A 151 18.86 -13.43 5.16
C ASP A 151 18.00 -12.74 6.22
N ALA A 152 17.16 -11.77 5.79
CA ALA A 152 16.10 -11.24 6.62
C ALA A 152 14.84 -10.92 5.78
N VAL A 153 13.67 -11.09 6.42
CA VAL A 153 12.37 -10.70 5.88
C VAL A 153 11.81 -9.59 6.75
N VAL A 154 11.45 -8.47 6.14
CA VAL A 154 10.77 -7.36 6.79
C VAL A 154 9.27 -7.49 6.55
N ALA A 155 8.52 -7.74 7.60
CA ALA A 155 7.07 -7.71 7.60
C ALA A 155 6.58 -6.32 7.99
N VAL A 156 5.66 -5.74 7.22
CA VAL A 156 5.15 -4.38 7.47
C VAL A 156 4.13 -4.31 8.62
N SER A 157 3.78 -5.44 9.20
CA SER A 157 2.87 -5.56 10.37
C SER A 157 3.07 -6.91 11.07
N GLN A 158 2.55 -7.05 12.30
CA GLN A 158 2.49 -8.34 12.97
C GLN A 158 1.64 -9.34 12.17
N SER A 159 0.50 -8.89 11.65
CA SER A 159 -0.36 -9.71 10.79
C SER A 159 0.39 -10.23 9.56
N THR A 160 1.20 -9.38 8.90
CA THR A 160 2.04 -9.83 7.76
C THR A 160 3.10 -10.83 8.21
N LYS A 161 3.73 -10.65 9.37
CA LYS A 161 4.68 -11.63 9.94
C LYS A 161 4.01 -12.98 10.17
N ASP A 162 2.82 -13.00 10.77
CA ASP A 162 2.07 -14.22 11.03
C ASP A 162 1.71 -14.94 9.72
N ASP A 163 1.31 -14.18 8.70
CA ASP A 163 1.01 -14.72 7.36
C ASP A 163 2.25 -15.29 6.68
N VAL A 164 3.40 -14.62 6.76
CA VAL A 164 4.67 -15.14 6.22
C VAL A 164 5.02 -16.48 6.86
N LEU A 165 4.98 -16.55 8.19
CA LEU A 165 5.34 -17.78 8.91
C LEU A 165 4.35 -18.92 8.68
N ARG A 166 3.06 -18.59 8.52
CA ARG A 166 2.01 -19.56 8.22
C ARG A 166 2.13 -20.14 6.79
N LEU A 167 2.37 -19.27 5.81
CA LEU A 167 2.40 -19.63 4.38
C LEU A 167 3.73 -20.23 3.93
N PHE A 168 4.82 -19.84 4.59
CA PHE A 168 6.18 -20.28 4.27
C PHE A 168 6.88 -20.89 5.50
N PRO A 169 6.45 -22.07 5.95
CA PRO A 169 6.90 -22.65 7.22
C PRO A 169 8.39 -23.05 7.26
N LYS A 170 9.10 -22.93 6.15
CA LYS A 170 10.56 -23.14 6.09
C LYS A 170 11.36 -21.91 6.54
N ILE A 171 10.69 -20.76 6.66
CA ILE A 171 11.37 -19.53 7.10
C ILE A 171 11.55 -19.58 8.60
N ASP A 172 12.79 -19.40 9.07
CA ASP A 172 13.08 -19.25 10.48
C ASP A 172 12.43 -17.98 11.03
N PRO A 173 11.57 -18.05 12.05
CA PRO A 173 10.95 -16.88 12.67
C PRO A 173 11.94 -15.80 13.13
N ALA A 174 13.19 -16.18 13.47
CA ALA A 174 14.25 -15.24 13.85
C ALA A 174 14.69 -14.32 12.71
N ARG A 175 14.50 -14.75 11.45
CA ARG A 175 14.78 -13.94 10.26
C ARG A 175 13.66 -12.96 9.90
N VAL A 176 12.48 -13.02 10.56
CA VAL A 176 11.34 -12.16 10.24
C VAL A 176 11.22 -11.05 11.27
N SER A 177 11.57 -9.83 10.85
CA SER A 177 11.46 -8.61 11.65
C SER A 177 10.23 -7.81 11.26
N ILE A 178 9.60 -7.13 12.23
CA ILE A 178 8.52 -6.17 11.96
C ILE A 178 9.14 -4.79 11.88
N ILE A 179 8.97 -4.14 10.71
CA ILE A 179 9.30 -2.73 10.52
C ILE A 179 8.12 -2.10 9.77
N TYR A 180 7.39 -1.23 10.44
CA TYR A 180 6.20 -0.57 9.91
C TYR A 180 6.51 0.34 8.71
N ASN A 181 5.47 0.69 7.95
CA ASN A 181 5.56 1.85 7.05
C ASN A 181 5.45 3.13 7.85
N GLY A 182 6.01 4.20 7.31
CA GLY A 182 5.97 5.52 7.90
C GLY A 182 5.02 6.48 7.20
N ILE A 183 4.99 7.71 7.73
CA ILE A 183 4.33 8.88 7.13
C ILE A 183 5.20 10.11 7.34
N ASP A 184 5.20 11.02 6.37
CA ASP A 184 5.79 12.35 6.53
C ASP A 184 4.74 13.31 7.06
N VAL A 185 4.78 13.56 8.37
CA VAL A 185 3.82 14.43 9.06
C VAL A 185 4.00 15.92 8.75
N ASN A 186 5.11 16.32 8.14
CA ASN A 186 5.30 17.69 7.67
C ASN A 186 4.62 17.90 6.32
N GLN A 187 4.54 16.86 5.52
CA GLN A 187 3.84 16.87 4.25
C GLN A 187 2.34 16.61 4.41
N TYR A 188 1.99 15.55 5.14
CA TYR A 188 0.59 15.23 5.47
C TYR A 188 0.20 15.92 6.77
N HIS A 189 -0.54 17.00 6.66
CA HIS A 189 -1.06 17.78 7.78
C HIS A 189 -2.41 18.41 7.41
N GLU A 190 -3.15 18.84 8.41
CA GLU A 190 -4.43 19.50 8.22
C GLU A 190 -4.24 20.81 7.42
N VAL A 191 -5.00 20.97 6.34
CA VAL A 191 -5.01 22.18 5.50
C VAL A 191 -6.44 22.68 5.32
N GLU A 192 -6.62 24.01 5.31
CA GLU A 192 -7.91 24.67 5.07
C GLU A 192 -7.96 25.17 3.62
N ASP A 193 -8.03 24.25 2.64
CA ASP A 193 -8.12 24.59 1.22
C ASP A 193 -9.44 24.10 0.61
N ALA A 194 -10.44 24.98 0.55
CA ALA A 194 -11.72 24.68 -0.07
C ALA A 194 -11.68 24.71 -1.61
N SER A 195 -10.61 25.15 -2.24
CA SER A 195 -10.52 25.25 -3.71
C SER A 195 -10.63 23.89 -4.38
N VAL A 196 -10.05 22.85 -3.76
CA VAL A 196 -10.12 21.47 -4.24
C VAL A 196 -11.54 20.92 -4.17
N LEU A 197 -12.29 21.22 -3.10
CA LEU A 197 -13.68 20.83 -2.98
C LEU A 197 -14.54 21.48 -4.09
N GLN A 198 -14.33 22.77 -4.32
CA GLN A 198 -15.04 23.51 -5.38
C GLN A 198 -14.70 22.95 -6.76
N LYS A 199 -13.42 22.66 -7.03
CA LYS A 199 -12.95 22.06 -8.29
C LYS A 199 -13.72 20.79 -8.65
N TYR A 200 -14.00 19.94 -7.66
CA TYR A 200 -14.66 18.66 -7.87
C TYR A 200 -16.17 18.68 -7.57
N GLY A 201 -16.75 19.85 -7.28
CA GLY A 201 -18.18 20.00 -7.00
C GLY A 201 -18.62 19.38 -5.66
N ILE A 202 -17.68 19.27 -4.71
CA ILE A 202 -17.97 18.81 -3.35
C ILE A 202 -18.57 19.99 -2.56
N ARG A 203 -19.69 19.79 -1.93
CA ARG A 203 -20.39 20.82 -1.17
C ARG A 203 -19.70 21.03 0.17
N THR A 204 -19.36 22.30 0.48
CA THR A 204 -18.69 22.67 1.73
C THR A 204 -19.65 22.83 2.93
N ASP A 205 -20.98 22.92 2.66
CA ASP A 205 -22.03 23.01 3.67
C ASP A 205 -22.53 21.66 4.20
N LYS A 206 -21.98 20.54 3.67
CA LYS A 206 -22.34 19.18 4.09
C LYS A 206 -21.09 18.36 4.41
N PRO A 207 -21.12 17.52 5.46
CA PRO A 207 -20.05 16.57 5.72
C PRO A 207 -19.93 15.54 4.59
N TYR A 208 -18.73 15.01 4.38
CA TYR A 208 -18.54 13.92 3.43
C TYR A 208 -17.71 12.77 4.00
N VAL A 209 -18.03 11.58 3.52
CA VAL A 209 -17.23 10.38 3.67
C VAL A 209 -16.27 10.32 2.49
N LEU A 210 -14.99 10.14 2.75
CA LEU A 210 -13.94 10.04 1.74
C LEU A 210 -13.46 8.59 1.58
N PHE A 211 -13.31 8.16 0.34
CA PHE A 211 -12.55 6.97 -0.05
C PHE A 211 -11.43 7.38 -1.00
N VAL A 212 -10.22 6.84 -0.74
CA VAL A 212 -9.06 7.01 -1.62
C VAL A 212 -8.45 5.63 -1.92
N GLY A 213 -8.33 5.29 -3.20
CA GLY A 213 -7.72 4.02 -3.57
C GLY A 213 -8.02 3.60 -5.00
N ARG A 214 -7.39 2.49 -5.43
CA ARG A 214 -7.70 1.87 -6.72
C ARG A 214 -9.00 1.07 -6.65
N MET A 215 -9.66 0.91 -7.78
CA MET A 215 -10.82 0.03 -7.92
C MET A 215 -10.36 -1.43 -7.98
N THR A 216 -10.07 -2.00 -6.84
CA THR A 216 -9.63 -3.39 -6.72
C THR A 216 -10.52 -4.15 -5.74
N ARG A 217 -10.67 -5.46 -5.91
CA ARG A 217 -11.40 -6.31 -4.95
C ARG A 217 -10.85 -6.12 -3.53
N GLN A 218 -9.53 -6.08 -3.41
CA GLN A 218 -8.82 -5.86 -2.16
C GLN A 218 -9.29 -4.64 -1.38
N LYS A 219 -9.59 -3.51 -2.08
CA LYS A 219 -9.95 -2.24 -1.44
C LYS A 219 -11.41 -2.16 -0.99
N GLY A 220 -12.22 -3.15 -1.32
CA GLY A 220 -13.58 -3.29 -0.77
C GLY A 220 -14.57 -2.19 -1.16
N LEU A 221 -14.32 -1.46 -2.26
CA LEU A 221 -15.18 -0.37 -2.72
C LEU A 221 -16.64 -0.82 -2.89
N LEU A 222 -16.87 -2.07 -3.29
CA LEU A 222 -18.21 -2.67 -3.38
C LEU A 222 -18.99 -2.54 -2.06
N TYR A 223 -18.35 -2.82 -0.92
CA TYR A 223 -18.98 -2.76 0.40
C TYR A 223 -19.23 -1.32 0.84
N LEU A 224 -18.35 -0.39 0.48
CA LEU A 224 -18.60 1.03 0.71
C LEU A 224 -19.80 1.53 -0.10
N LEU A 225 -19.95 1.15 -1.36
CA LEU A 225 -21.09 1.54 -2.18
C LEU A 225 -22.42 1.01 -1.61
N LYS A 226 -22.43 -0.23 -1.08
CA LYS A 226 -23.57 -0.79 -0.34
C LYS A 226 -23.83 -0.02 0.96
N ALA A 227 -22.80 0.36 1.70
CA ALA A 227 -22.91 1.17 2.91
C ALA A 227 -23.42 2.58 2.62
N ALA A 228 -22.98 3.17 1.50
CA ALA A 228 -23.36 4.52 1.09
C ALA A 228 -24.87 4.69 0.86
N ALA A 229 -25.58 3.65 0.44
CA ALA A 229 -27.03 3.66 0.34
C ALA A 229 -27.73 3.85 1.71
N LYS A 230 -27.00 3.62 2.81
CA LYS A 230 -27.47 3.69 4.20
C LYS A 230 -26.88 4.88 4.98
N LEU A 231 -26.08 5.72 4.34
CA LEU A 231 -25.59 6.97 4.92
C LEU A 231 -26.72 7.97 5.11
N ASP A 232 -26.60 8.80 6.13
CA ASP A 232 -27.53 9.91 6.39
C ASP A 232 -27.68 10.79 5.15
N ALA A 233 -28.88 11.34 4.94
CA ALA A 233 -29.23 12.15 3.75
C ALA A 233 -28.38 13.43 3.62
N ASP A 234 -27.87 13.93 4.74
CA ASP A 234 -27.04 15.14 4.77
C ASP A 234 -25.56 14.88 4.49
N ALA A 235 -25.14 13.61 4.39
CA ALA A 235 -23.76 13.25 4.10
C ALA A 235 -23.53 13.07 2.59
N GLN A 236 -22.38 13.51 2.11
CA GLN A 236 -21.89 13.24 0.76
C GLN A 236 -20.97 12.03 0.76
N LEU A 237 -20.86 11.35 -0.38
CA LEU A 237 -19.85 10.33 -0.64
C LEU A 237 -18.87 10.87 -1.69
N VAL A 238 -17.57 10.92 -1.35
CA VAL A 238 -16.51 11.34 -2.27
C VAL A 238 -15.59 10.13 -2.52
N LEU A 239 -15.53 9.71 -3.77
CA LEU A 239 -14.75 8.58 -4.23
C LEU A 239 -13.56 9.07 -5.08
N CYS A 240 -12.37 9.03 -4.53
CA CYS A 240 -11.11 9.17 -5.28
C CYS A 240 -10.67 7.78 -5.70
N ALA A 241 -11.33 7.24 -6.73
CA ALA A 241 -11.15 5.88 -7.18
C ALA A 241 -10.51 5.88 -8.56
N GLY A 242 -9.22 5.50 -8.59
CA GLY A 242 -8.40 5.44 -9.78
C GLY A 242 -8.63 4.18 -10.62
N ASP A 243 -7.55 3.65 -11.23
CA ASP A 243 -7.64 2.53 -12.15
C ASP A 243 -8.19 1.25 -11.51
N ALA A 244 -8.94 0.51 -12.33
CA ALA A 244 -9.47 -0.80 -11.98
C ALA A 244 -8.47 -1.91 -12.35
N ASP A 245 -8.49 -3.02 -11.59
CA ASP A 245 -7.65 -4.19 -11.88
C ASP A 245 -8.06 -4.86 -13.20
N THR A 246 -9.36 -4.87 -13.54
CA THR A 246 -9.88 -5.40 -14.81
C THR A 246 -10.99 -4.51 -15.39
N PRO A 247 -11.24 -4.56 -16.73
CA PRO A 247 -12.35 -3.84 -17.35
C PRO A 247 -13.72 -4.23 -16.79
N GLU A 248 -13.90 -5.51 -16.45
CA GLU A 248 -15.15 -6.05 -15.91
C GLU A 248 -15.44 -5.43 -14.54
N MET A 249 -14.45 -5.37 -13.66
CA MET A 249 -14.58 -4.73 -12.36
C MET A 249 -14.87 -3.24 -12.48
N LYS A 250 -14.24 -2.57 -13.45
CA LYS A 250 -14.54 -1.16 -13.74
C LYS A 250 -16.01 -0.97 -14.10
N ALA A 251 -16.52 -1.76 -15.04
CA ALA A 251 -17.90 -1.70 -15.49
C ALA A 251 -18.90 -2.00 -14.35
N GLU A 252 -18.60 -3.00 -13.51
CA GLU A 252 -19.42 -3.33 -12.33
C GLU A 252 -19.50 -2.15 -11.35
N LEU A 253 -18.38 -1.58 -10.96
CA LEU A 253 -18.35 -0.46 -10.00
C LEU A 253 -18.98 0.81 -10.58
N GLU A 254 -18.75 1.11 -11.87
CA GLU A 254 -19.40 2.23 -12.56
C GLU A 254 -20.93 2.06 -12.57
N GLY A 255 -21.42 0.84 -12.82
CA GLY A 255 -22.84 0.52 -12.76
C GLY A 255 -23.44 0.70 -11.37
N LEU A 256 -22.72 0.28 -10.32
CA LEU A 256 -23.16 0.47 -8.93
C LEU A 256 -23.19 1.94 -8.53
N VAL A 257 -22.20 2.74 -8.93
CA VAL A 257 -22.20 4.19 -8.69
C VAL A 257 -23.33 4.87 -9.44
N ALA A 258 -23.59 4.48 -10.69
CA ALA A 258 -24.72 5.01 -11.46
C ALA A 258 -26.08 4.69 -10.80
N SER A 259 -26.24 3.47 -10.30
CA SER A 259 -27.42 3.06 -9.54
C SER A 259 -27.56 3.86 -8.23
N LEU A 260 -26.47 4.03 -7.48
CA LEU A 260 -26.46 4.81 -6.24
C LEU A 260 -26.85 6.28 -6.49
N LYS A 261 -26.40 6.88 -7.60
CA LYS A 261 -26.74 8.25 -8.00
C LYS A 261 -28.23 8.44 -8.33
N GLN A 262 -28.97 7.38 -8.63
CA GLN A 262 -30.43 7.47 -8.82
C GLN A 262 -31.18 7.67 -7.49
N SER A 263 -30.63 7.15 -6.39
CA SER A 263 -31.21 7.26 -5.05
C SER A 263 -30.58 8.37 -4.19
N ARG A 264 -29.35 8.81 -4.52
CA ARG A 264 -28.58 9.85 -3.82
C ARG A 264 -27.95 10.81 -4.81
N SER A 265 -28.25 12.10 -4.69
CA SER A 265 -27.63 13.14 -5.53
C SER A 265 -26.20 13.51 -5.10
N ASP A 266 -25.82 13.19 -3.86
CA ASP A 266 -24.59 13.67 -3.22
C ASP A 266 -23.44 12.63 -3.31
N VAL A 267 -23.21 12.10 -4.52
CA VAL A 267 -22.12 11.17 -4.82
C VAL A 267 -21.18 11.80 -5.84
N VAL A 268 -19.96 12.11 -5.40
CA VAL A 268 -18.89 12.66 -6.23
C VAL A 268 -17.87 11.55 -6.52
N TRP A 269 -17.63 11.28 -7.80
CA TRP A 269 -16.56 10.37 -8.20
C TRP A 269 -15.50 11.16 -8.95
N ILE A 270 -14.27 11.10 -8.45
CA ILE A 270 -13.10 11.72 -9.04
C ILE A 270 -12.27 10.58 -9.66
N PRO A 271 -12.30 10.41 -10.98
CA PRO A 271 -11.53 9.38 -11.66
C PRO A 271 -10.06 9.80 -11.81
N GLY A 272 -9.18 8.80 -11.90
CA GLY A 272 -7.74 9.02 -12.11
C GLY A 272 -6.96 9.29 -10.83
N MET A 273 -5.70 9.68 -11.03
CA MET A 273 -4.77 9.94 -9.93
C MET A 273 -4.80 11.42 -9.57
N LEU A 274 -5.01 11.72 -8.31
CA LEU A 274 -4.94 13.08 -7.77
C LEU A 274 -3.50 13.47 -7.46
N SER A 275 -3.21 14.77 -7.45
CA SER A 275 -1.97 15.26 -6.86
C SER A 275 -1.97 15.01 -5.35
N ARG A 276 -0.78 15.03 -4.78
CA ARG A 276 -0.63 14.83 -3.33
C ARG A 276 -1.29 15.96 -2.55
N GLU A 277 -1.18 17.18 -3.02
CA GLU A 277 -1.80 18.37 -2.43
C GLU A 277 -3.32 18.26 -2.45
N GLU A 278 -3.91 17.84 -3.57
CA GLU A 278 -5.36 17.61 -3.68
C GLU A 278 -5.82 16.51 -2.72
N THR A 279 -5.04 15.44 -2.60
CA THR A 279 -5.36 14.33 -1.69
C THR A 279 -5.32 14.78 -0.23
N ILE A 280 -4.32 15.56 0.16
CA ILE A 280 -4.20 16.15 1.51
C ILE A 280 -5.38 17.06 1.82
N ALA A 281 -5.78 17.93 0.88
CA ALA A 281 -6.92 18.81 1.05
C ALA A 281 -8.24 18.03 1.23
N LEU A 282 -8.41 16.95 0.47
CA LEU A 282 -9.59 16.07 0.60
C LEU A 282 -9.59 15.30 1.93
N TYR A 283 -8.43 14.77 2.38
CA TYR A 283 -8.36 14.17 3.72
C TYR A 283 -8.72 15.21 4.80
N SER A 284 -8.08 16.37 4.78
CA SER A 284 -8.20 17.38 5.84
C SER A 284 -9.63 17.87 6.10
N GLN A 285 -10.46 17.85 5.08
CA GLN A 285 -11.83 18.37 5.16
C GLN A 285 -12.91 17.28 5.21
N ALA A 286 -12.48 15.99 5.13
CA ALA A 286 -13.42 14.88 5.26
C ALA A 286 -13.94 14.74 6.70
N ALA A 287 -15.22 14.52 6.85
CA ALA A 287 -15.81 14.19 8.15
C ALA A 287 -15.35 12.79 8.63
N VAL A 288 -15.16 11.87 7.66
CA VAL A 288 -14.70 10.48 7.91
C VAL A 288 -13.95 9.99 6.69
N PHE A 289 -12.81 9.36 6.90
CA PHE A 289 -12.16 8.53 5.89
C PHE A 289 -12.59 7.07 6.04
N CYS A 290 -13.03 6.43 4.96
CA CYS A 290 -13.46 5.03 4.98
C CYS A 290 -12.46 4.13 4.25
N CYS A 291 -11.94 3.11 4.93
CA CYS A 291 -11.04 2.09 4.38
C CYS A 291 -11.65 0.69 4.52
N PRO A 292 -12.57 0.28 3.62
CA PRO A 292 -13.32 -0.97 3.73
C PRO A 292 -12.57 -2.18 3.14
N SER A 293 -11.24 -2.16 3.16
CA SER A 293 -10.39 -3.19 2.57
C SER A 293 -10.68 -4.57 3.15
N ILE A 294 -10.70 -5.61 2.31
CA ILE A 294 -10.79 -7.01 2.76
C ILE A 294 -9.41 -7.66 2.93
N TYR A 295 -8.39 -7.06 2.38
CA TYR A 295 -6.98 -7.44 2.57
C TYR A 295 -6.13 -6.18 2.59
N GLU A 296 -5.43 -5.92 3.68
CA GLU A 296 -4.56 -4.75 3.85
C GLU A 296 -3.36 -5.09 4.73
N PRO A 297 -2.20 -5.36 4.14
CA PRO A 297 -0.99 -5.72 4.88
C PRO A 297 -0.58 -4.68 5.92
N PHE A 298 -0.78 -3.39 5.63
CA PHE A 298 -0.51 -2.29 6.57
C PHE A 298 -1.58 -1.19 6.52
N GLY A 299 -1.75 -0.51 5.37
CA GLY A 299 -2.75 0.53 5.17
C GLY A 299 -2.20 1.95 5.35
N ILE A 300 -1.19 2.34 4.57
CA ILE A 300 -0.60 3.69 4.58
C ILE A 300 -1.67 4.78 4.44
N ILE A 301 -2.71 4.56 3.63
CA ILE A 301 -3.81 5.53 3.44
C ILE A 301 -4.54 5.89 4.75
N ASN A 302 -4.54 4.99 5.74
CA ASN A 302 -5.06 5.32 7.07
C ASN A 302 -4.11 6.26 7.83
N LEU A 303 -2.77 6.09 7.67
CA LEU A 303 -1.81 7.05 8.22
C LEU A 303 -1.95 8.42 7.58
N GLU A 304 -2.19 8.49 6.26
CA GLU A 304 -2.42 9.74 5.53
C GLU A 304 -3.64 10.50 6.07
N ALA A 305 -4.78 9.81 6.20
CA ALA A 305 -5.99 10.37 6.78
C ALA A 305 -5.77 10.85 8.23
N MET A 306 -5.17 9.99 9.07
CA MET A 306 -4.86 10.32 10.47
C MET A 306 -3.89 11.49 10.59
N ALA A 307 -2.88 11.57 9.70
CA ALA A 307 -1.93 12.68 9.65
C ALA A 307 -2.61 14.01 9.31
N CYS A 308 -3.65 13.99 8.50
CA CYS A 308 -4.49 15.15 8.18
C CYS A 308 -5.57 15.43 9.24
N GLY A 309 -5.57 14.72 10.37
CA GLY A 309 -6.53 14.94 11.46
C GLY A 309 -7.94 14.36 11.20
N THR A 310 -8.08 13.46 10.24
CA THR A 310 -9.35 12.85 9.84
C THR A 310 -9.59 11.54 10.58
N PRO A 311 -10.75 11.34 11.22
CA PRO A 311 -11.10 10.08 11.86
C PRO A 311 -11.31 8.99 10.80
N VAL A 312 -10.95 7.74 11.16
CA VAL A 312 -10.96 6.61 10.24
C VAL A 312 -12.06 5.62 10.62
N VAL A 313 -12.86 5.18 9.64
CA VAL A 313 -13.67 3.97 9.72
C VAL A 313 -13.08 2.93 8.79
N ALA A 314 -12.57 1.82 9.33
CA ALA A 314 -11.83 0.84 8.53
C ALA A 314 -12.21 -0.59 8.89
N SER A 315 -11.96 -1.52 7.96
CA SER A 315 -12.07 -2.94 8.23
C SER A 315 -11.04 -3.38 9.28
N ALA A 316 -11.43 -4.28 10.17
CA ALA A 316 -10.56 -4.90 11.17
C ALA A 316 -9.68 -6.01 10.57
N VAL A 317 -8.92 -5.70 9.49
CA VAL A 317 -8.08 -6.67 8.78
C VAL A 317 -6.61 -6.27 8.78
N GLY A 318 -5.73 -7.27 8.69
CA GLY A 318 -4.30 -7.08 8.50
C GLY A 318 -3.68 -6.05 9.44
N GLY A 319 -2.79 -5.23 8.90
CA GLY A 319 -2.08 -4.18 9.63
C GLY A 319 -2.94 -2.96 9.99
N ILE A 320 -4.16 -2.82 9.44
CA ILE A 320 -5.09 -1.74 9.86
C ILE A 320 -5.31 -1.77 11.37
N LYS A 321 -5.39 -2.96 11.98
CA LYS A 321 -5.57 -3.14 13.44
C LYS A 321 -4.39 -2.62 14.27
N GLU A 322 -3.24 -2.42 13.66
CA GLU A 322 -2.04 -1.89 14.30
C GLU A 322 -1.92 -0.37 14.11
N VAL A 323 -2.50 0.15 13.02
CA VAL A 323 -2.55 1.56 12.70
C VAL A 323 -3.67 2.27 13.47
N VAL A 324 -4.90 1.75 13.37
CA VAL A 324 -6.11 2.35 13.95
C VAL A 324 -6.41 1.73 15.30
N VAL A 325 -6.59 2.56 16.32
CA VAL A 325 -7.04 2.14 17.66
C VAL A 325 -8.55 2.35 17.74
N HIS A 326 -9.28 1.23 17.87
CA HIS A 326 -10.75 1.25 17.92
C HIS A 326 -11.29 2.10 19.08
N GLY A 327 -12.19 3.03 18.76
CA GLY A 327 -12.80 3.95 19.74
C GLY A 327 -11.92 5.13 20.14
N GLU A 328 -10.64 5.18 19.73
CA GLU A 328 -9.71 6.25 20.08
C GLU A 328 -9.31 7.08 18.85
N THR A 329 -8.82 6.44 17.77
CA THR A 329 -8.35 7.10 16.56
C THR A 329 -9.25 6.81 15.36
N GLY A 330 -10.21 5.91 15.49
CA GLY A 330 -11.14 5.49 14.47
C GLY A 330 -12.03 4.34 14.96
N TYR A 331 -12.87 3.83 14.07
CA TYR A 331 -13.64 2.62 14.31
C TYR A 331 -13.16 1.48 13.40
N LEU A 332 -12.90 0.33 13.99
CA LEU A 332 -12.62 -0.91 13.29
C LEU A 332 -13.91 -1.73 13.17
N VAL A 333 -14.25 -2.13 11.97
CA VAL A 333 -15.43 -2.94 11.64
C VAL A 333 -14.98 -4.29 11.11
N ASP A 334 -15.36 -5.38 11.75
CA ASP A 334 -14.99 -6.72 11.33
C ASP A 334 -15.80 -7.11 10.07
N PRO A 335 -15.12 -7.44 8.95
CA PRO A 335 -15.80 -7.92 7.75
C PRO A 335 -16.27 -9.37 7.85
N GLU A 336 -15.85 -10.15 8.85
CA GLU A 336 -16.16 -11.58 8.99
C GLU A 336 -15.86 -12.34 7.68
N LEU A 337 -14.55 -12.36 7.32
CA LEU A 337 -14.12 -12.94 6.05
C LEU A 337 -14.30 -14.47 6.01
N SER A 338 -14.69 -14.97 4.85
CA SER A 338 -14.73 -16.40 4.56
C SER A 338 -13.32 -17.02 4.58
N ASP A 339 -13.20 -18.24 5.12
CA ASP A 339 -11.95 -19.01 5.05
C ASP A 339 -11.66 -19.53 3.62
N VAL A 340 -12.66 -19.49 2.75
CA VAL A 340 -12.55 -19.94 1.35
C VAL A 340 -12.26 -18.74 0.44
N ALA A 341 -11.24 -18.87 -0.42
CA ALA A 341 -10.96 -17.88 -1.44
C ALA A 341 -12.20 -17.56 -2.29
N PRO A 342 -12.46 -16.31 -2.64
CA PRO A 342 -11.57 -15.14 -2.56
C PRO A 342 -11.55 -14.39 -1.21
N HIS A 343 -12.02 -14.98 -0.12
CA HIS A 343 -12.06 -14.39 1.22
C HIS A 343 -12.97 -13.15 1.33
N ASP A 344 -14.10 -13.20 0.64
CA ASP A 344 -15.12 -12.14 0.75
C ASP A 344 -15.83 -12.22 2.13
N PRO A 345 -16.44 -11.14 2.60
CA PRO A 345 -17.29 -11.16 3.78
C PRO A 345 -18.38 -12.20 3.70
N VAL A 346 -18.59 -12.98 4.76
CA VAL A 346 -19.66 -13.98 4.86
C VAL A 346 -21.05 -13.34 4.76
N ASP A 347 -21.19 -12.16 5.37
CA ASP A 347 -22.38 -11.31 5.31
C ASP A 347 -22.03 -9.90 4.77
N PRO A 348 -21.99 -9.73 3.43
CA PRO A 348 -21.64 -8.46 2.80
C PRO A 348 -22.60 -7.31 3.15
N ASP A 349 -23.88 -7.60 3.35
CA ASP A 349 -24.90 -6.58 3.66
C ASP A 349 -24.85 -6.16 5.13
N GLY A 350 -24.60 -7.08 6.04
CA GLY A 350 -24.34 -6.80 7.45
C GLY A 350 -23.04 -6.04 7.65
N PHE A 351 -21.97 -6.39 6.92
CA PHE A 351 -20.72 -5.62 6.94
C PHE A 351 -20.94 -4.19 6.44
N ALA A 352 -21.64 -4.00 5.33
CA ALA A 352 -21.99 -2.68 4.82
C ALA A 352 -22.86 -1.88 5.80
N GLN A 353 -23.77 -2.53 6.54
CA GLN A 353 -24.56 -1.89 7.58
C GLN A 353 -23.68 -1.39 8.73
N ARG A 354 -22.79 -2.23 9.24
CA ARG A 354 -21.87 -1.86 10.34
C ARG A 354 -20.93 -0.71 9.93
N LEU A 355 -20.46 -0.69 8.66
CA LEU A 355 -19.70 0.45 8.12
C LEU A 355 -20.53 1.73 8.11
N ALA A 356 -21.77 1.67 7.62
CA ALA A 356 -22.67 2.82 7.58
C ALA A 356 -22.96 3.36 8.99
N ASP A 357 -23.25 2.49 9.95
CA ASP A 357 -23.53 2.87 11.33
C ASP A 357 -22.35 3.59 11.98
N ALA A 358 -21.12 3.08 11.76
CA ALA A 358 -19.91 3.72 12.27
C ALA A 358 -19.65 5.09 11.63
N MET A 359 -19.84 5.23 10.30
CA MET A 359 -19.70 6.50 9.59
C MET A 359 -20.76 7.51 10.03
N ASN A 360 -22.03 7.10 10.07
CA ASN A 360 -23.14 7.95 10.52
C ASN A 360 -22.96 8.42 11.97
N GLY A 361 -22.42 7.57 12.85
CA GLY A 361 -22.11 7.94 14.22
C GLY A 361 -21.15 9.12 14.31
N LEU A 362 -20.08 9.13 13.49
CA LEU A 362 -19.12 10.23 13.43
C LEU A 362 -19.70 11.48 12.74
N ILE A 363 -20.54 11.31 11.72
CA ILE A 363 -21.19 12.43 11.02
C ILE A 363 -22.14 13.16 11.96
N ARG A 364 -22.89 12.44 12.80
CA ARG A 364 -23.85 13.02 13.77
C ARG A 364 -23.16 13.67 14.97
N ASP A 365 -21.91 13.31 15.28
CA ASP A 365 -21.15 13.90 16.37
C ASP A 365 -19.79 14.44 15.87
N PRO A 366 -19.76 15.63 15.24
CA PRO A 366 -18.55 16.23 14.71
C PRO A 366 -17.53 16.59 15.81
N VAL A 367 -17.95 16.75 17.07
CA VAL A 367 -17.05 17.00 18.20
C VAL A 367 -16.25 15.74 18.52
N ALA A 368 -16.91 14.61 18.63
CA ALA A 368 -16.25 13.32 18.82
C ALA A 368 -15.37 12.97 17.62
N ALA A 369 -15.83 13.20 16.39
CA ALA A 369 -15.07 12.98 15.16
C ALA A 369 -13.76 13.80 15.16
N LYS A 370 -13.82 15.09 15.47
CA LYS A 370 -12.62 15.95 15.55
C LYS A 370 -11.65 15.48 16.65
N LYS A 371 -12.15 15.12 17.83
CA LYS A 371 -11.31 14.59 18.91
C LYS A 371 -10.61 13.30 18.49
N MET A 372 -11.31 12.41 17.80
CA MET A 372 -10.79 11.15 17.28
C MET A 372 -9.72 11.39 16.20
N GLY A 373 -9.95 12.29 15.26
CA GLY A 373 -8.97 12.69 14.24
C GLY A 373 -7.70 13.27 14.85
N GLN A 374 -7.81 14.15 15.86
CA GLN A 374 -6.67 14.69 16.59
C GLN A 374 -5.89 13.60 17.37
N ALA A 375 -6.56 12.61 17.92
CA ALA A 375 -5.91 11.46 18.54
C ALA A 375 -5.14 10.63 17.48
N GLY A 376 -5.73 10.47 16.31
CA GLY A 376 -5.07 9.87 15.15
C GLY A 376 -3.79 10.59 14.77
N ARG A 377 -3.83 11.92 14.63
CA ARG A 377 -2.66 12.75 14.32
C ARG A 377 -1.52 12.54 15.35
N ARG A 378 -1.82 12.64 16.65
CA ARG A 378 -0.82 12.41 17.71
C ARG A 378 -0.21 11.01 17.65
N ARG A 379 -1.01 9.99 17.31
CA ARG A 379 -0.52 8.62 17.17
C ARG A 379 0.48 8.48 16.03
N VAL A 380 0.18 9.04 14.86
CA VAL A 380 1.09 8.99 13.68
C VAL A 380 2.40 9.69 13.97
N GLU A 381 2.37 10.88 14.55
CA GLU A 381 3.56 11.63 14.92
C GLU A 381 4.46 10.85 15.88
N LYS A 382 3.87 10.11 16.80
CA LYS A 382 4.61 9.37 17.84
C LYS A 382 5.24 8.07 17.32
N TYR A 383 4.54 7.32 16.43
CA TYR A 383 4.90 5.93 16.16
C TYR A 383 5.28 5.61 14.71
N PHE A 384 4.97 6.48 13.74
CA PHE A 384 5.07 6.15 12.33
C PHE A 384 5.93 7.15 11.52
N SER A 385 7.02 7.67 12.08
CA SER A 385 7.91 8.55 11.35
C SER A 385 8.88 7.77 10.46
N TRP A 386 9.06 8.18 9.21
CA TRP A 386 10.03 7.58 8.29
C TRP A 386 11.46 7.61 8.82
N GLN A 387 11.81 8.62 9.60
CA GLN A 387 13.13 8.69 10.23
C GLN A 387 13.36 7.49 11.18
N SER A 388 12.40 7.19 12.04
CA SER A 388 12.49 6.02 12.94
C SER A 388 12.55 4.71 12.17
N ILE A 389 11.77 4.59 11.09
CA ILE A 389 11.74 3.41 10.22
C ILE A 389 13.11 3.20 9.54
N ALA A 390 13.73 4.27 9.05
CA ALA A 390 15.06 4.19 8.44
C ALA A 390 16.14 3.74 9.44
N HIS A 391 16.10 4.24 10.68
CA HIS A 391 17.02 3.76 11.72
C HIS A 391 16.83 2.27 12.02
N GLN A 392 15.61 1.78 12.19
CA GLN A 392 15.32 0.37 12.42
C GLN A 392 15.81 -0.49 11.25
N THR A 393 15.63 -0.02 10.02
CA THR A 393 16.09 -0.72 8.81
C THR A 393 17.61 -0.78 8.74
N LYS A 394 18.31 0.32 9.04
CA LYS A 394 19.76 0.37 9.11
C LYS A 394 20.31 -0.59 10.19
N ASP A 395 19.68 -0.62 11.36
CA ASP A 395 20.08 -1.51 12.47
C ASP A 395 19.92 -2.99 12.06
N LEU A 396 18.86 -3.32 11.31
CA LEU A 396 18.69 -4.66 10.74
C LEU A 396 19.84 -5.01 9.79
N TYR A 397 20.21 -4.09 8.88
CA TYR A 397 21.31 -4.31 7.95
C TYR A 397 22.63 -4.54 8.68
N GLN A 398 22.92 -3.74 9.71
CA GLN A 398 24.14 -3.89 10.50
C GLN A 398 24.21 -5.26 11.16
N LYS A 399 23.11 -5.74 11.75
CA LYS A 399 23.02 -7.08 12.36
C LYS A 399 23.33 -8.20 11.36
N ILE A 400 22.83 -8.09 10.12
CA ILE A 400 23.06 -9.08 9.08
C ILE A 400 24.54 -9.12 8.67
N LEU A 401 25.17 -7.95 8.50
CA LEU A 401 26.57 -7.85 8.12
C LEU A 401 27.51 -8.33 9.23
N ASP A 402 27.21 -8.00 10.49
CA ASP A 402 27.98 -8.45 11.65
C ASP A 402 27.94 -9.99 11.80
N ALA A 403 26.75 -10.59 11.60
CA ALA A 403 26.60 -12.04 11.63
C ALA A 403 27.43 -12.73 10.54
N LYS A 404 27.44 -12.19 9.32
CA LYS A 404 28.22 -12.73 8.19
C LYS A 404 29.75 -12.63 8.39
N THR A 405 30.20 -11.61 9.11
CA THR A 405 31.63 -11.41 9.39
C THR A 405 32.15 -12.40 10.46
N SER A 406 31.20 -13.00 11.22
CA SER A 406 31.53 -13.92 12.33
C SER A 406 31.49 -15.38 11.91
N GLU A 407 31.05 -15.71 10.69
CA GLU A 407 31.15 -17.04 10.05
C GLU A 407 32.44 -17.18 9.22
#